data_483dbf796177f5c06b7c1444de3f0939
#
_entry.id   483dbf796177f5c06b7c1444de3f0939
#
_cell.length_a   1.000
_cell.length_b   1.000
_cell.length_c   1.000
_cell.angle_alpha   90.00
_cell.angle_beta   90.00
_cell.angle_gamma   90.00
#
_symmetry.space_group_name_H-M   'P 1'
#
loop_
_entity.id
_entity.type
_entity.pdbx_description
1 polymer ?
#
loop_
_entity_poly.entity_id
_entity_poly.type
_entity_poly.pdbx_seq_one_letter_code
_entity_poly.pdbx_strand_id
1 'polypeptide(L)'
;MFNTISICLIGLISGLLLGLTGILPLGFFLILLKYLNVGDYKTIMGTVLYVILFPLTIGSVWEFHKVKKINFFVGNILLVTMIIGSYFGSKLVLDERFQLTEKTIKYITAALTFILSIVFFIAAYNL
;
A
#
# COMPACT_ATOMS: atom_id res chain seq x y z
N MET A 1 -20.22 -4.23 -0.72
CA MET A 1 -19.60 -5.54 -0.38
C MET A 1 -18.20 -5.58 -0.96
N PHE A 2 -17.18 -5.69 -0.11
CA PHE A 2 -15.79 -5.67 -0.61
C PHE A 2 -15.50 -6.96 -1.37
N ASN A 3 -14.95 -6.82 -2.56
CA ASN A 3 -14.45 -8.00 -3.26
C ASN A 3 -13.10 -8.39 -2.64
N THR A 4 -13.09 -9.46 -1.86
CA THR A 4 -11.87 -9.97 -1.20
C THR A 4 -10.75 -10.22 -2.20
N ILE A 5 -11.08 -10.64 -3.42
CA ILE A 5 -10.12 -10.85 -4.50
C ILE A 5 -9.42 -9.54 -4.87
N SER A 6 -10.18 -8.43 -4.99
CA SER A 6 -9.58 -7.12 -5.27
C SER A 6 -8.65 -6.65 -4.15
N ILE A 7 -9.00 -6.89 -2.90
CA ILE A 7 -8.14 -6.54 -1.75
C ILE A 7 -6.86 -7.36 -1.78
N CYS A 8 -6.94 -8.67 -2.07
CA CYS A 8 -5.76 -9.53 -2.22
C CYS A 8 -4.84 -9.05 -3.34
N LEU A 9 -5.40 -8.68 -4.50
CA LEU A 9 -4.63 -8.16 -5.64
C LEU A 9 -3.92 -6.85 -5.28
N ILE A 10 -4.61 -5.93 -4.60
CA ILE A 10 -4.01 -4.68 -4.14
C ILE A 10 -2.84 -4.96 -3.19
N GLY A 11 -3.02 -5.85 -2.23
CA GLY A 11 -1.96 -6.22 -1.29
C GLY A 11 -0.75 -6.84 -1.98
N LEU A 12 -0.96 -7.76 -2.93
CA LEU A 12 0.12 -8.38 -3.70
C LEU A 12 0.89 -7.36 -4.54
N ILE A 13 0.19 -6.52 -5.30
CA ILE A 13 0.82 -5.49 -6.14
C ILE A 13 1.62 -4.50 -5.28
N SER A 14 1.03 -4.04 -4.19
CA SER A 14 1.69 -3.09 -3.28
C SER A 14 2.90 -3.72 -2.58
N GLY A 15 2.80 -4.99 -2.18
CA GLY A 15 3.91 -5.73 -1.61
C GLY A 15 5.04 -5.95 -2.62
N LEU A 16 4.70 -6.26 -3.88
CA LEU A 16 5.67 -6.40 -4.96
C LEU A 16 6.40 -5.09 -5.23
N LEU A 17 5.67 -3.97 -5.29
CA LEU A 17 6.25 -2.63 -5.44
C LEU A 17 7.16 -2.27 -4.26
N LEU A 18 6.73 -2.57 -3.04
CA LEU A 18 7.56 -2.39 -1.84
C LEU A 18 8.86 -3.18 -1.94
N GLY A 19 8.79 -4.45 -2.35
CA GLY A 19 9.96 -5.32 -2.51
C GLY A 19 10.91 -4.85 -3.61
N LEU A 20 10.38 -4.27 -4.69
CA LEU A 20 11.17 -3.74 -5.80
C LEU A 20 11.84 -2.41 -5.48
N THR A 21 11.15 -1.50 -4.81
CA THR A 21 11.57 -0.11 -4.65
C THR A 21 12.06 0.23 -3.25
N GLY A 22 11.74 -0.60 -2.25
CA GLY A 22 11.96 -0.31 -0.84
C GLY A 22 11.07 0.81 -0.27
N ILE A 23 10.16 1.36 -1.07
CA ILE A 23 9.25 2.45 -0.68
C ILE A 23 7.83 1.90 -0.48
N LEU A 24 7.26 2.21 0.68
CA LEU A 24 5.88 1.83 0.99
C LEU A 24 4.91 2.68 0.17
N PRO A 25 4.08 2.08 -0.72
CA PRO A 25 3.16 2.85 -1.56
C PRO A 25 1.87 3.22 -0.82
N LEU A 26 1.99 3.97 0.29
CA LEU A 26 0.86 4.33 1.15
C LEU A 26 -0.23 5.09 0.38
N GLY A 27 0.18 6.00 -0.48
CA GLY A 27 -0.76 6.75 -1.31
C GLY A 27 -1.58 5.88 -2.24
N PHE A 28 -0.96 4.85 -2.80
CA PHE A 28 -1.64 3.87 -3.64
C PHE A 28 -2.75 3.12 -2.88
N PHE A 29 -2.49 2.71 -1.63
CA PHE A 29 -3.50 2.10 -0.78
C PHE A 29 -4.69 3.01 -0.54
N LEU A 30 -4.44 4.27 -0.18
CA LEU A 30 -5.51 5.22 0.13
C LEU A 30 -6.48 5.38 -1.06
N ILE A 31 -5.93 5.50 -2.27
CA ILE A 31 -6.74 5.66 -3.48
C ILE A 31 -7.52 4.37 -3.80
N LEU A 32 -6.84 3.24 -3.85
CA LEU A 32 -7.49 1.98 -4.23
C LEU A 32 -8.55 1.52 -3.23
N LEU A 33 -8.30 1.65 -1.92
CA LEU A 33 -9.28 1.30 -0.90
C LEU A 33 -10.48 2.26 -0.91
N LYS A 34 -10.28 3.53 -1.31
CA LYS A 34 -11.38 4.45 -1.53
C LYS A 34 -12.26 4.00 -2.72
N TYR A 35 -11.67 3.58 -3.83
CA TYR A 35 -12.41 3.02 -4.97
C TYR A 35 -13.21 1.76 -4.61
N LEU A 36 -12.70 0.94 -3.72
CA LEU A 36 -13.40 -0.25 -3.21
C LEU A 36 -14.49 0.07 -2.19
N ASN A 37 -14.71 1.35 -1.85
CA ASN A 37 -15.67 1.78 -0.84
C ASN A 37 -15.52 1.06 0.52
N VAL A 38 -14.29 0.83 0.96
CA VAL A 38 -13.98 0.15 2.23
C VAL A 38 -14.49 0.92 3.44
N GLY A 39 -14.63 2.24 3.30
CA GLY A 39 -15.14 3.12 4.34
C GLY A 39 -14.86 4.59 4.04
N ASP A 40 -15.08 5.43 5.04
CA ASP A 40 -14.68 6.83 4.96
C ASP A 40 -13.14 6.97 4.96
N TYR A 41 -12.65 8.12 4.57
CA TYR A 41 -11.22 8.37 4.45
C TYR A 41 -10.44 8.08 5.75
N LYS A 42 -11.02 8.40 6.91
CA LYS A 42 -10.40 8.14 8.22
C LYS A 42 -10.29 6.64 8.51
N THR A 43 -11.29 5.85 8.13
CA THR A 43 -11.27 4.39 8.26
C THR A 43 -10.20 3.77 7.36
N ILE A 44 -10.10 4.23 6.12
CA ILE A 44 -9.07 3.77 5.18
C ILE A 44 -7.67 4.11 5.73
N MET A 45 -7.47 5.33 6.21
CA MET A 45 -6.20 5.76 6.80
C MET A 45 -5.80 4.93 8.02
N GLY A 46 -6.75 4.66 8.94
CA GLY A 46 -6.52 3.78 10.09
C GLY A 46 -6.18 2.35 9.68
N THR A 47 -6.85 1.82 8.64
CA THR A 47 -6.59 0.48 8.11
C THR A 47 -5.19 0.36 7.50
N VAL A 48 -4.76 1.38 6.74
CA VAL A 48 -3.41 1.42 6.16
C VAL A 48 -2.34 1.52 7.25
N LEU A 49 -2.56 2.36 8.26
CA LEU A 49 -1.66 2.46 9.42
C LEU A 49 -1.56 1.15 10.19
N TYR A 50 -2.66 0.41 10.31
CA TYR A 50 -2.66 -0.94 10.91
C TYR A 50 -1.77 -1.92 10.13
N VAL A 51 -1.78 -1.88 8.80
CA VAL A 51 -0.95 -2.75 7.94
C VAL A 51 0.54 -2.49 8.16
N ILE A 52 0.92 -1.25 8.46
CA ILE A 52 2.33 -0.86 8.69
C ILE A 52 2.67 -0.70 10.18
N LEU A 53 1.88 -1.34 11.05
CA LEU A 53 1.85 -1.13 12.50
C LEU A 53 3.21 -1.20 13.21
N PHE A 54 4.16 -1.97 12.74
CA PHE A 54 5.34 -2.25 13.54
C PHE A 54 6.63 -1.69 12.90
N PRO A 55 7.42 -0.90 13.62
CA PRO A 55 7.27 -0.32 14.97
C PRO A 55 6.73 1.12 14.99
N LEU A 56 6.62 1.79 13.82
CA LEU A 56 6.48 3.24 13.71
C LEU A 56 5.05 3.77 13.94
N THR A 57 4.02 2.95 13.71
CA THR A 57 2.63 3.40 13.63
C THR A 57 1.76 2.99 14.83
N ILE A 58 2.34 2.36 15.84
CA ILE A 58 1.61 1.86 17.01
C ILE A 58 0.77 2.94 17.70
N GLY A 59 1.34 4.14 17.88
CA GLY A 59 0.64 5.27 18.48
C GLY A 59 -0.54 5.75 17.64
N SER A 60 -0.34 5.85 16.32
CA SER A 60 -1.40 6.24 15.39
C SER A 60 -2.52 5.21 15.34
N VAL A 61 -2.19 3.93 15.29
CA VAL A 61 -3.18 2.85 15.30
C VAL A 61 -4.01 2.86 16.57
N TRP A 62 -3.40 3.15 17.72
CA TRP A 62 -4.12 3.29 18.99
C TRP A 62 -5.19 4.39 18.93
N GLU A 63 -4.85 5.58 18.40
CA GLU A 63 -5.81 6.68 18.27
C GLU A 63 -6.95 6.34 17.29
N PHE A 64 -6.66 5.76 16.12
CA PHE A 64 -7.70 5.33 15.18
C PHE A 64 -8.56 4.18 15.71
N HIS A 65 -7.99 3.31 16.54
CA HIS A 65 -8.74 2.23 17.19
C HIS A 65 -9.76 2.79 18.18
N LYS A 66 -9.40 3.77 19.02
CA LYS A 66 -10.31 4.43 19.97
C LYS A 66 -11.58 4.97 19.30
N VAL A 67 -11.45 5.52 18.10
CA VAL A 67 -12.57 6.08 17.33
C VAL A 67 -13.20 5.06 16.37
N LYS A 68 -12.85 3.77 16.48
CA LYS A 68 -13.36 2.65 15.66
C LYS A 68 -13.22 2.89 14.14
N LYS A 69 -12.13 3.50 13.72
CA LYS A 69 -11.83 3.83 12.31
C LYS A 69 -10.77 2.89 11.70
N ILE A 70 -10.77 1.61 12.10
CA ILE A 70 -9.91 0.58 11.51
C ILE A 70 -10.78 -0.58 11.04
N ASN A 71 -10.60 -0.98 9.78
CA ASN A 71 -11.17 -2.22 9.26
C ASN A 71 -10.11 -3.32 9.36
N PHE A 72 -10.13 -4.07 10.46
CA PHE A 72 -9.17 -5.15 10.73
C PHE A 72 -9.24 -6.28 9.72
N PHE A 73 -10.44 -6.60 9.20
CA PHE A 73 -10.60 -7.66 8.21
C PHE A 73 -9.82 -7.32 6.92
N VAL A 74 -10.03 -6.13 6.39
CA VAL A 74 -9.30 -5.64 5.21
C VAL A 74 -7.82 -5.52 5.50
N GLY A 75 -7.46 -4.97 6.66
CA GLY A 75 -6.06 -4.79 7.08
C GLY A 75 -5.29 -6.10 7.15
N ASN A 76 -5.90 -7.16 7.71
CA ASN A 76 -5.26 -8.48 7.81
C ASN A 76 -5.03 -9.13 6.44
N ILE A 77 -5.99 -9.02 5.52
CA ILE A 77 -5.83 -9.53 4.14
C ILE A 77 -4.68 -8.79 3.45
N LEU A 78 -4.67 -7.46 3.53
CA LEU A 78 -3.61 -6.64 2.95
C LEU A 78 -2.23 -6.99 3.53
N LEU A 79 -2.15 -7.18 4.84
CA LEU A 79 -0.89 -7.50 5.52
C LEU A 79 -0.31 -8.83 4.99
N VAL A 80 -1.12 -9.89 4.94
CA VAL A 80 -0.66 -11.21 4.45
C VAL A 80 -0.26 -11.13 2.97
N THR A 81 -1.08 -10.52 2.14
CA THR A 81 -0.81 -10.42 0.71
C THR A 81 0.40 -9.53 0.41
N MET A 82 0.62 -8.47 1.20
CA MET A 82 1.81 -7.63 1.10
C MET A 82 3.09 -8.38 1.48
N ILE A 83 3.06 -9.19 2.53
CA ILE A 83 4.23 -10.01 2.92
C ILE A 83 4.62 -10.91 1.75
N ILE A 84 3.65 -11.58 1.14
CA ILE A 84 3.89 -12.44 -0.02
C ILE A 84 4.45 -11.62 -1.20
N GLY A 85 3.78 -10.51 -1.54
CA GLY A 85 4.20 -9.64 -2.64
C GLY A 85 5.60 -9.04 -2.44
N SER A 86 5.92 -8.57 -1.22
CA SER A 86 7.24 -8.02 -0.92
C SER A 86 8.35 -9.06 -1.02
N TYR A 87 8.07 -10.32 -0.60
CA TYR A 87 9.02 -11.42 -0.77
C TYR A 87 9.38 -11.64 -2.25
N PHE A 88 8.37 -11.74 -3.12
CA PHE A 88 8.62 -11.90 -4.55
C PHE A 88 9.28 -10.66 -5.17
N GLY A 89 8.85 -9.46 -4.79
CA GLY A 89 9.47 -8.21 -5.25
C GLY A 89 10.95 -8.11 -4.90
N SER A 90 11.30 -8.42 -3.65
CA SER A 90 12.70 -8.45 -3.21
C SER A 90 13.52 -9.53 -3.93
N LYS A 91 12.92 -10.69 -4.16
CA LYS A 91 13.57 -11.77 -4.92
C LYS A 91 13.88 -11.33 -6.35
N LEU A 92 12.98 -10.60 -7.02
CA LEU A 92 13.21 -10.08 -8.36
C LEU A 92 14.36 -9.07 -8.39
N VAL A 93 14.49 -8.22 -7.39
CA VAL A 93 15.60 -7.25 -7.30
C VAL A 93 16.95 -7.94 -7.07
N LEU A 94 16.96 -8.98 -6.25
CA LEU A 94 18.17 -9.71 -5.89
C LEU A 94 18.58 -10.76 -6.93
N ASP A 95 17.69 -11.13 -7.85
CA ASP A 95 17.99 -12.12 -8.90
C ASP A 95 18.83 -11.48 -10.02
N GLU A 96 20.07 -11.93 -10.14
CA GLU A 96 21.03 -11.45 -11.17
C GLU A 96 20.52 -11.62 -12.61
N ARG A 97 19.52 -12.48 -12.84
CA ARG A 97 18.93 -12.70 -14.17
C ARG A 97 18.18 -11.48 -14.69
N PHE A 98 17.56 -10.70 -13.79
CA PHE A 98 16.77 -9.52 -14.16
C PHE A 98 17.62 -8.25 -14.29
N GLN A 99 18.89 -8.27 -13.86
CA GLN A 99 19.84 -7.14 -13.95
C GLN A 99 19.21 -5.78 -13.59
N LEU A 100 18.36 -5.77 -12.56
CA LEU A 100 17.76 -4.53 -12.07
C LEU A 100 18.83 -3.65 -11.42
N THR A 101 19.41 -2.77 -12.24
CA THR A 101 20.41 -1.83 -11.75
C THR A 101 19.78 -0.81 -10.82
N GLU A 102 20.59 -0.24 -9.92
CA GLU A 102 20.16 0.87 -9.06
C GLU A 102 19.47 1.99 -9.85
N LYS A 103 19.98 2.29 -11.04
CA LYS A 103 19.42 3.29 -11.95
C LYS A 103 18.01 2.93 -12.39
N THR A 104 17.76 1.67 -12.75
CA THR A 104 16.44 1.17 -13.17
C THR A 104 15.43 1.27 -12.00
N ILE A 105 15.82 0.87 -10.80
CA ILE A 105 14.97 0.96 -9.61
C ILE A 105 14.61 2.42 -9.31
N LYS A 106 15.58 3.34 -9.39
CA LYS A 106 15.34 4.78 -9.20
C LYS A 106 14.36 5.34 -10.23
N TYR A 107 14.46 4.95 -11.49
CA TYR A 107 13.50 5.39 -12.53
C TYR A 107 12.09 4.85 -12.27
N ILE A 108 11.96 3.57 -11.91
CA ILE A 108 10.66 2.96 -11.57
C ILE A 108 10.03 3.71 -10.38
N THR A 109 10.81 3.95 -9.33
CA THR A 109 10.35 4.67 -8.15
C THR A 109 9.91 6.10 -8.48
N ALA A 110 10.70 6.82 -9.26
CA ALA A 110 10.37 8.19 -9.66
C ALA A 110 9.09 8.24 -10.51
N ALA A 111 8.93 7.33 -11.47
CA ALA A 111 7.74 7.24 -12.30
C ALA A 111 6.48 6.94 -11.47
N LEU A 112 6.55 5.97 -10.54
CA LEU A 112 5.46 5.63 -9.64
C LEU A 112 5.07 6.79 -8.73
N THR A 113 6.05 7.47 -8.15
CA THR A 113 5.80 8.63 -7.27
C THR A 113 5.17 9.78 -8.04
N PHE A 114 5.61 10.02 -9.28
CA PHE A 114 5.05 11.05 -10.13
C PHE A 114 3.59 10.76 -10.50
N ILE A 115 3.28 9.53 -10.93
CA ILE A 115 1.92 9.10 -11.24
C ILE A 115 1.01 9.24 -10.02
N LEU A 116 1.48 8.79 -8.84
CA LEU A 116 0.74 8.92 -7.59
C LEU A 116 0.46 10.38 -7.24
N SER A 117 1.43 11.27 -7.42
CA SER A 117 1.28 12.71 -7.19
C SER A 117 0.16 13.29 -8.04
N ILE A 118 0.12 12.95 -9.34
CA ILE A 118 -0.94 13.42 -10.26
C ILE A 118 -2.30 12.88 -9.83
N VAL A 119 -2.39 11.58 -9.52
CA VAL A 119 -3.66 10.97 -9.12
C VAL A 119 -4.20 11.58 -7.83
N PHE A 120 -3.34 11.86 -6.84
CA PHE A 120 -3.74 12.55 -5.62
C PHE A 120 -4.22 13.97 -5.89
N PHE A 121 -3.54 14.68 -6.77
CA PHE A 121 -3.92 16.05 -7.12
C PHE A 121 -5.31 16.09 -7.79
N ILE A 122 -5.56 15.18 -8.75
CA ILE A 122 -6.86 15.07 -9.41
C ILE A 122 -7.94 14.65 -8.40
N ALA A 123 -7.64 13.69 -7.53
CA ALA A 123 -8.59 13.24 -6.52
C ALA A 123 -8.96 14.36 -5.53
N ALA A 124 -8.01 15.21 -5.16
CA ALA A 124 -8.26 16.36 -4.30
C ALA A 124 -9.07 17.46 -5.00
N TYR A 125 -8.84 17.67 -6.30
CA TYR A 125 -9.57 18.66 -7.09
C TYR A 125 -11.05 18.31 -7.28
N ASN A 126 -11.37 17.01 -7.32
CA ASN A 126 -12.75 16.52 -7.50
C ASN A 126 -13.52 16.34 -6.16
N LEU A 127 -12.95 16.76 -5.04
CA LEU A 127 -13.60 16.80 -3.73
C LEU A 127 -14.25 18.15 -3.45
#